data_916689f57563442b9c9dfac22087f0e5
#
_entry.id   916689f57563442b9c9dfac22087f0e5
#
_cell.length_a   1.000
_cell.length_b   1.000
_cell.length_c   1.000
_cell.angle_alpha   90.00
_cell.angle_beta   90.00
_cell.angle_gamma   90.00
#
_symmetry.space_group_name_H-M   'P 1'
#
loop_
_entity.id
_entity.type
_entity.pdbx_description
1 polymer ?
#
loop_
_entity_poly.entity_id
_entity_poly.type
_entity_poly.pdbx_seq_one_letter_code
_entity_poly.pdbx_strand_id
1 'polypeptide(L)'
;MSYLQSSAQTILLAICALVLSSCSIVRGLTTDGKYGPNIFSFEKREVDTIANGENTFQLPIGKRADWIDTMHFHNTPHQCDYMTFLEAFTRESTTQGLLVIHNDSIVYERYWGNFSADRLATIFSVSKSITSLMCGIAVDDGYIRSIDAPVTDYLPELKKKDPKWQKLTIRHLLDMRSGLDFDDTYELNWKELRYLNAMARLNYGHNIWKQIQGLKFRCEPGTARRYESMTAAILGIVIERASGKRFADYLSERVWKPLGMEHPALINIDSRKHDNEHTFGGISTTIKDLAKIGRLYLNNGVWDGKRIVSEDWIRQTADCDTSYYGYHFNWYNINYEGFIRPQYSGYYALGICEQVLYVNPYKNLVMVRIGLQNNCGTVIPVLFEQLSGPWPVAREFPYQTLRPE
;
A
#
# COMPACT_ATOMS: atom_id res chain seq x y z
N MET A 1 23.51 -43.50 -30.45
CA MET A 1 23.89 -42.06 -30.52
C MET A 1 22.67 -41.13 -30.56
N SER A 2 21.54 -41.49 -31.15
CA SER A 2 20.33 -40.60 -31.26
C SER A 2 19.61 -40.30 -29.93
N TYR A 3 19.60 -41.22 -28.97
CA TYR A 3 18.91 -41.03 -27.66
C TYR A 3 19.63 -40.01 -26.73
N LEU A 4 20.95 -39.93 -26.79
CA LEU A 4 21.74 -38.96 -25.99
C LEU A 4 21.68 -37.54 -26.55
N GLN A 5 21.48 -37.38 -27.86
CA GLN A 5 21.27 -36.05 -28.47
C GLN A 5 19.87 -35.49 -28.15
N SER A 6 18.83 -36.34 -28.11
CA SER A 6 17.48 -35.94 -27.73
C SER A 6 17.40 -35.47 -26.27
N SER A 7 18.07 -36.19 -25.35
CA SER A 7 18.08 -35.80 -23.93
C SER A 7 18.84 -34.49 -23.67
N ALA A 8 19.95 -34.26 -24.37
CA ALA A 8 20.71 -33.01 -24.25
C ALA A 8 19.93 -31.80 -24.81
N GLN A 9 19.21 -31.97 -25.92
CA GLN A 9 18.33 -30.91 -26.45
C GLN A 9 17.16 -30.62 -25.54
N THR A 10 16.56 -31.65 -24.96
CA THR A 10 15.44 -31.48 -24.00
C THR A 10 15.92 -30.76 -22.73
N ILE A 11 17.10 -31.09 -22.21
CA ILE A 11 17.72 -30.43 -21.06
C ILE A 11 18.06 -28.97 -21.40
N LEU A 12 18.63 -28.72 -22.59
CA LEU A 12 18.96 -27.36 -23.04
C LEU A 12 17.70 -26.51 -23.22
N LEU A 13 16.63 -27.05 -23.79
CA LEU A 13 15.33 -26.39 -23.90
C LEU A 13 14.68 -26.13 -22.53
N ALA A 14 14.82 -27.07 -21.60
CA ALA A 14 14.34 -26.88 -20.21
C ALA A 14 15.15 -25.79 -19.47
N ILE A 15 16.48 -25.76 -19.67
CA ILE A 15 17.35 -24.72 -19.12
C ILE A 15 17.04 -23.37 -19.75
N CYS A 16 16.85 -23.30 -21.08
CA CYS A 16 16.45 -22.07 -21.75
C CYS A 16 15.05 -21.59 -21.30
N ALA A 17 14.09 -22.49 -21.11
CA ALA A 17 12.78 -22.18 -20.58
C ALA A 17 12.84 -21.72 -19.11
N LEU A 18 13.70 -22.32 -18.29
CA LEU A 18 14.02 -21.90 -16.94
C LEU A 18 14.69 -20.52 -16.91
N VAL A 19 15.64 -20.25 -17.78
CA VAL A 19 16.32 -18.96 -17.89
C VAL A 19 15.34 -17.87 -18.37
N LEU A 20 14.47 -18.17 -19.32
CA LEU A 20 13.44 -17.23 -19.82
C LEU A 20 12.34 -17.00 -18.78
N SER A 21 11.98 -18.00 -17.99
CA SER A 21 11.05 -17.83 -16.86
C SER A 21 11.72 -17.17 -15.65
N SER A 22 13.04 -17.28 -15.51
CA SER A 22 13.84 -16.70 -14.43
C SER A 22 14.28 -15.25 -14.66
N CYS A 23 13.94 -14.64 -15.80
CA CYS A 23 14.34 -13.25 -16.10
C CYS A 23 13.89 -12.27 -14.99
N SER A 24 12.70 -12.43 -14.45
CA SER A 24 12.19 -11.62 -13.34
C SER A 24 12.93 -11.90 -12.03
N ILE A 25 13.30 -13.16 -11.75
CA ILE A 25 14.10 -13.52 -10.57
C ILE A 25 15.51 -12.96 -10.69
N VAL A 26 16.16 -13.16 -11.84
CA VAL A 26 17.51 -12.63 -12.09
C VAL A 26 17.50 -11.10 -11.95
N ARG A 27 16.51 -10.43 -12.54
CA ARG A 27 16.36 -8.98 -12.40
C ARG A 27 16.15 -8.59 -10.94
N GLY A 28 15.31 -9.32 -10.19
CA GLY A 28 15.12 -9.09 -8.76
C GLY A 28 16.41 -9.23 -7.96
N LEU A 29 17.17 -10.30 -8.20
CA LEU A 29 18.45 -10.53 -7.53
C LEU A 29 19.52 -9.47 -7.87
N THR A 30 19.54 -8.98 -9.10
CA THR A 30 20.50 -7.93 -9.53
C THR A 30 20.08 -6.53 -9.02
N THR A 31 18.77 -6.27 -8.86
CA THR A 31 18.25 -5.00 -8.39
C THR A 31 18.27 -4.91 -6.86
N ASP A 32 17.72 -5.90 -6.18
CA ASP A 32 17.43 -5.88 -4.76
C ASP A 32 18.28 -6.88 -3.94
N GLY A 33 19.04 -7.75 -4.61
CA GLY A 33 19.87 -8.75 -3.97
C GLY A 33 19.07 -9.92 -3.38
N LYS A 34 19.75 -10.74 -2.56
CA LYS A 34 19.16 -11.97 -2.00
C LYS A 34 18.08 -11.75 -0.93
N TYR A 35 18.01 -10.55 -0.38
CA TYR A 35 17.06 -10.21 0.71
C TYR A 35 15.76 -9.58 0.19
N GLY A 36 15.63 -9.39 -1.12
CA GLY A 36 14.47 -8.75 -1.73
C GLY A 36 14.47 -7.22 -1.63
N PRO A 37 13.36 -6.58 -1.99
CA PRO A 37 13.28 -5.13 -2.08
C PRO A 37 13.42 -4.46 -0.71
N ASN A 38 14.09 -3.31 -0.68
CA ASN A 38 14.22 -2.43 0.47
C ASN A 38 13.73 -1.01 0.12
N ILE A 39 13.67 -0.14 1.10
CA ILE A 39 13.10 1.22 0.95
C ILE A 39 13.84 2.11 -0.05
N PHE A 40 15.05 1.73 -0.49
CA PHE A 40 15.86 2.46 -1.47
C PHE A 40 15.94 1.73 -2.82
N SER A 41 15.18 0.65 -3.02
CA SER A 41 15.21 -0.12 -4.26
C SER A 41 14.84 0.70 -5.51
N PHE A 42 14.07 1.79 -5.34
CA PHE A 42 13.70 2.70 -6.43
C PHE A 42 14.92 3.34 -7.11
N GLU A 43 16.04 3.52 -6.40
CA GLU A 43 17.27 4.10 -6.96
C GLU A 43 17.89 3.27 -8.10
N LYS A 44 17.49 1.99 -8.20
CA LYS A 44 17.96 1.03 -9.22
C LYS A 44 16.86 0.65 -10.22
N ARG A 45 15.72 1.33 -10.20
CA ARG A 45 14.57 1.00 -11.03
C ARG A 45 14.23 2.14 -12.00
N GLU A 46 13.51 1.80 -13.04
CA GLU A 46 12.86 2.81 -13.87
C GLU A 46 11.67 3.39 -13.09
N VAL A 47 11.61 4.70 -13.02
CA VAL A 47 10.60 5.43 -12.25
C VAL A 47 10.02 6.58 -13.05
N ASP A 48 8.79 6.93 -12.73
CA ASP A 48 8.19 8.20 -13.11
C ASP A 48 8.10 9.13 -11.92
N THR A 49 7.99 10.41 -12.21
CA THR A 49 7.93 11.47 -11.19
C THR A 49 6.49 11.90 -10.95
N ILE A 50 6.08 11.89 -9.70
CA ILE A 50 4.87 12.54 -9.22
C ILE A 50 5.28 13.94 -8.79
N ALA A 51 5.07 14.93 -9.68
CA ALA A 51 5.56 16.29 -9.46
C ALA A 51 4.78 16.98 -8.31
N ASN A 52 5.51 17.69 -7.44
CA ASN A 52 4.93 18.63 -6.50
C ASN A 52 4.69 20.01 -7.12
N GLY A 53 4.01 20.89 -6.39
CA GLY A 53 3.77 22.27 -6.79
C GLY A 53 4.88 23.23 -6.32
N GLU A 54 4.82 24.48 -6.77
CA GLU A 54 5.69 25.54 -6.27
C GLU A 54 5.35 25.95 -4.83
N ASN A 55 4.06 25.90 -4.48
CA ASN A 55 3.59 26.22 -3.13
C ASN A 55 3.61 24.94 -2.27
N THR A 56 4.50 24.92 -1.28
CA THR A 56 4.61 23.82 -0.32
C THR A 56 3.89 24.18 0.98
N PHE A 57 3.29 23.16 1.60
CA PHE A 57 2.70 23.28 2.93
C PHE A 57 3.66 22.70 3.97
N GLN A 58 4.02 23.51 4.96
CA GLN A 58 4.84 23.07 6.08
C GLN A 58 3.93 22.66 7.24
N LEU A 59 4.05 21.43 7.70
CA LEU A 59 3.35 21.00 8.91
C LEU A 59 3.83 21.79 10.12
N PRO A 60 2.94 22.44 10.89
CA PRO A 60 3.33 23.18 12.09
C PRO A 60 4.06 22.29 13.09
N ILE A 61 5.03 22.87 13.81
CA ILE A 61 5.72 22.18 14.90
C ILE A 61 5.00 22.51 16.22
N GLY A 62 4.51 21.49 16.88
CA GLY A 62 3.88 21.59 18.19
C GLY A 62 4.84 21.35 19.35
N LYS A 63 4.30 21.35 20.57
CA LYS A 63 5.07 20.96 21.75
C LYS A 63 5.43 19.47 21.67
N ARG A 64 6.73 19.18 21.79
CA ARG A 64 7.21 17.80 21.75
C ARG A 64 6.59 16.95 22.85
N ALA A 65 6.13 15.77 22.48
CA ALA A 65 5.57 14.76 23.37
C ALA A 65 6.69 13.85 23.92
N ASP A 66 7.52 14.38 24.84
CA ASP A 66 8.70 13.66 25.39
C ASP A 66 8.34 12.36 26.10
N TRP A 67 7.13 12.22 26.61
CA TRP A 67 6.62 11.01 27.27
C TRP A 67 6.63 9.80 26.32
N ILE A 68 6.60 10.00 25.01
CA ILE A 68 6.69 8.92 24.02
C ILE A 68 7.98 8.12 24.19
N ASP A 69 9.11 8.78 24.44
CA ASP A 69 10.42 8.11 24.58
C ASP A 69 10.47 7.12 25.76
N THR A 70 9.66 7.36 26.79
CA THR A 70 9.65 6.58 28.04
C THR A 70 8.43 5.69 28.20
N MET A 71 7.47 5.74 27.28
CA MET A 71 6.29 4.88 27.31
C MET A 71 6.69 3.42 27.17
N HIS A 72 6.07 2.54 27.95
CA HIS A 72 6.22 1.09 27.85
C HIS A 72 5.02 0.48 27.15
N PHE A 73 5.28 -0.52 26.31
CA PHE A 73 4.25 -1.33 25.68
C PHE A 73 3.89 -2.53 26.56
N HIS A 74 2.62 -2.94 26.49
CA HIS A 74 2.09 -4.07 27.26
C HIS A 74 1.21 -4.94 26.37
N ASN A 75 1.17 -6.25 26.68
CA ASN A 75 0.33 -7.22 25.98
C ASN A 75 0.49 -7.15 24.45
N THR A 76 1.70 -6.94 23.99
CA THR A 76 2.01 -6.99 22.57
C THR A 76 2.26 -8.43 22.14
N PRO A 77 1.82 -8.83 20.94
CA PRO A 77 2.30 -10.08 20.38
C PRO A 77 3.82 -10.02 20.24
N HIS A 78 4.52 -11.12 20.58
CA HIS A 78 5.96 -11.25 20.46
C HIS A 78 6.82 -10.51 21.50
N GLN A 79 8.06 -10.17 21.10
CA GLN A 79 9.16 -9.79 22.00
C GLN A 79 9.12 -8.33 22.48
N CYS A 80 8.09 -7.56 22.10
CA CYS A 80 8.02 -6.13 22.47
C CYS A 80 7.34 -5.86 23.82
N ASP A 81 6.90 -6.89 24.54
CA ASP A 81 6.30 -6.73 25.87
C ASP A 81 7.30 -6.12 26.85
N TYR A 82 6.83 -5.12 27.58
CA TYR A 82 7.60 -4.37 28.58
C TYR A 82 8.78 -3.56 28.02
N MET A 83 8.97 -3.52 26.70
CA MET A 83 9.97 -2.62 26.11
C MET A 83 9.50 -1.16 26.21
N THR A 84 10.46 -0.27 26.39
CA THR A 84 10.19 1.15 26.14
C THR A 84 9.92 1.37 24.65
N PHE A 85 9.20 2.43 24.33
CA PHE A 85 8.99 2.85 22.94
C PHE A 85 10.31 2.88 22.15
N LEU A 86 11.33 3.48 22.75
CA LEU A 86 12.63 3.64 22.10
C LEU A 86 13.29 2.28 21.78
N GLU A 87 13.23 1.33 22.69
CA GLU A 87 13.78 -0.03 22.47
C GLU A 87 13.01 -0.76 21.37
N ALA A 88 11.67 -0.75 21.41
CA ALA A 88 10.85 -1.40 20.40
C ALA A 88 11.11 -0.87 18.99
N PHE A 89 11.24 0.45 18.84
CA PHE A 89 11.44 1.07 17.53
C PHE A 89 12.89 1.13 17.04
N THR A 90 13.87 1.01 17.93
CA THR A 90 15.29 1.03 17.53
C THR A 90 15.91 -0.36 17.42
N ARG A 91 15.71 -1.19 18.43
CA ARG A 91 16.38 -2.48 18.55
C ARG A 91 15.66 -3.57 17.77
N GLU A 92 14.33 -3.63 17.90
CA GLU A 92 13.57 -4.75 17.37
C GLU A 92 13.00 -4.50 15.96
N SER A 93 12.74 -3.25 15.58
CA SER A 93 12.02 -2.94 14.33
C SER A 93 12.81 -2.22 13.24
N THR A 94 14.12 -1.95 13.44
CA THR A 94 14.96 -1.24 12.46
C THR A 94 14.29 0.00 11.84
N THR A 95 13.62 0.78 12.67
CA THR A 95 12.95 2.01 12.26
C THR A 95 13.96 3.02 11.74
N GLN A 96 13.63 3.69 10.64
CA GLN A 96 14.43 4.75 10.03
C GLN A 96 13.84 6.13 10.29
N GLY A 97 12.53 6.23 10.33
CA GLY A 97 11.84 7.47 10.63
C GLY A 97 10.52 7.22 11.33
N LEU A 98 10.19 8.10 12.26
CA LEU A 98 8.92 8.11 12.97
C LEU A 98 8.43 9.53 13.13
N LEU A 99 7.18 9.76 12.75
CA LEU A 99 6.52 11.05 12.82
C LEU A 99 5.16 10.89 13.49
N VAL A 100 4.84 11.77 14.44
CA VAL A 100 3.52 11.86 15.08
C VAL A 100 2.98 13.27 14.93
N ILE A 101 1.80 13.38 14.35
CA ILE A 101 1.01 14.60 14.25
C ILE A 101 -0.17 14.48 15.20
N HIS A 102 -0.35 15.48 16.05
CA HIS A 102 -1.53 15.63 16.89
C HIS A 102 -2.08 17.06 16.76
N ASN A 103 -3.39 17.17 16.55
CA ASN A 103 -4.05 18.46 16.34
C ASN A 103 -3.32 19.32 15.29
N ASP A 104 -3.10 18.75 14.11
CA ASP A 104 -2.44 19.38 12.95
C ASP A 104 -0.97 19.81 13.14
N SER A 105 -0.33 19.46 14.25
CA SER A 105 1.05 19.83 14.55
C SER A 105 1.93 18.60 14.76
N ILE A 106 3.16 18.63 14.27
CA ILE A 106 4.18 17.64 14.56
C ILE A 106 4.54 17.73 16.05
N VAL A 107 4.26 16.68 16.80
CA VAL A 107 4.54 16.59 18.25
C VAL A 107 5.66 15.59 18.56
N TYR A 108 6.03 14.77 17.59
CA TYR A 108 7.17 13.88 17.68
C TYR A 108 7.74 13.62 16.28
N GLU A 109 9.04 13.78 16.13
CA GLU A 109 9.78 13.54 14.90
C GLU A 109 11.15 13.00 15.26
N ARG A 110 11.50 11.82 14.72
CA ARG A 110 12.79 11.19 14.99
C ARG A 110 13.25 10.35 13.81
N TYR A 111 14.55 10.40 13.56
CA TYR A 111 15.23 9.66 12.52
C TYR A 111 16.38 8.84 13.08
N TRP A 112 16.68 7.71 12.44
CA TRP A 112 17.76 6.81 12.86
C TRP A 112 18.71 6.53 11.69
N GLY A 113 19.96 6.21 12.02
CA GLY A 113 21.00 5.97 11.03
C GLY A 113 21.24 7.21 10.15
N ASN A 114 21.31 7.02 8.85
CA ASN A 114 21.50 8.08 7.85
C ASN A 114 20.19 8.53 7.20
N PHE A 115 19.04 8.20 7.78
CA PHE A 115 17.75 8.63 7.30
C PHE A 115 17.45 10.07 7.74
N SER A 116 16.73 10.84 6.92
CA SER A 116 16.38 12.23 7.19
C SER A 116 14.97 12.55 6.71
N ALA A 117 14.48 13.72 7.10
CA ALA A 117 13.16 14.23 6.72
C ALA A 117 12.95 14.27 5.20
N ASP A 118 13.99 14.61 4.45
CA ASP A 118 13.93 14.86 3.01
C ASP A 118 14.23 13.61 2.18
N ARG A 119 14.58 12.48 2.85
CA ARG A 119 14.94 11.27 2.14
C ARG A 119 13.70 10.51 1.68
N LEU A 120 13.66 10.19 0.38
CA LEU A 120 12.61 9.33 -0.18
C LEU A 120 12.80 7.90 0.31
N ALA A 121 11.68 7.24 0.55
CA ALA A 121 11.62 5.82 0.87
C ALA A 121 10.44 5.18 0.13
N THR A 122 10.64 3.97 -0.40
CA THR A 122 9.55 3.18 -0.96
C THR A 122 8.59 2.78 0.16
N ILE A 123 7.33 3.14 0.01
CA ILE A 123 6.27 2.88 1.01
C ILE A 123 5.56 1.54 0.77
N PHE A 124 5.99 0.78 -0.24
CA PHE A 124 5.44 -0.52 -0.60
C PHE A 124 3.91 -0.53 -0.66
N SER A 125 3.26 -1.49 -0.01
CA SER A 125 1.81 -1.66 -0.09
C SER A 125 0.98 -0.51 0.48
N VAL A 126 1.56 0.46 1.17
CA VAL A 126 0.90 1.74 1.47
C VAL A 126 0.48 2.45 0.17
N SER A 127 1.19 2.21 -0.94
CA SER A 127 0.79 2.68 -2.29
C SER A 127 -0.63 2.26 -2.68
N LYS A 128 -1.10 1.08 -2.23
CA LYS A 128 -2.47 0.61 -2.51
C LYS A 128 -3.52 1.55 -1.91
N SER A 129 -3.25 2.07 -0.72
CA SER A 129 -4.15 3.03 -0.06
C SER A 129 -4.18 4.37 -0.79
N ILE A 130 -3.04 4.80 -1.37
CA ILE A 130 -2.99 5.97 -2.26
C ILE A 130 -3.74 5.67 -3.58
N THR A 131 -3.62 4.46 -4.12
CA THR A 131 -4.38 4.05 -5.31
C THR A 131 -5.89 4.03 -5.04
N SER A 132 -6.29 3.60 -3.84
CA SER A 132 -7.68 3.72 -3.38
C SER A 132 -8.14 5.18 -3.32
N LEU A 133 -7.34 6.08 -2.73
CA LEU A 133 -7.62 7.52 -2.72
C LEU A 133 -7.87 8.05 -4.15
N MET A 134 -6.99 7.69 -5.08
CA MET A 134 -7.12 8.10 -6.49
C MET A 134 -8.35 7.52 -7.18
N CYS A 135 -8.79 6.32 -6.78
CA CYS A 135 -10.05 5.75 -7.24
C CYS A 135 -11.24 6.58 -6.75
N GLY A 136 -11.25 6.99 -5.47
CA GLY A 136 -12.28 7.88 -4.92
C GLY A 136 -12.33 9.22 -5.64
N ILE A 137 -11.17 9.82 -5.89
CA ILE A 137 -11.07 11.07 -6.66
C ILE A 137 -11.58 10.87 -8.09
N ALA A 138 -11.28 9.74 -8.74
CA ALA A 138 -11.78 9.45 -10.09
C ALA A 138 -13.31 9.25 -10.14
N VAL A 139 -13.91 8.77 -9.05
CA VAL A 139 -15.38 8.74 -8.89
C VAL A 139 -15.94 10.14 -8.71
N ASP A 140 -15.33 10.95 -7.84
CA ASP A 140 -15.76 12.34 -7.59
C ASP A 140 -15.62 13.23 -8.84
N ASP A 141 -14.57 13.02 -9.64
CA ASP A 141 -14.34 13.72 -10.92
C ASP A 141 -15.24 13.20 -12.05
N GLY A 142 -16.02 12.13 -11.83
CA GLY A 142 -16.93 11.53 -12.81
C GLY A 142 -16.26 10.64 -13.86
N TYR A 143 -14.96 10.38 -13.76
CA TYR A 143 -14.25 9.45 -14.65
C TYR A 143 -14.66 8.00 -14.41
N ILE A 144 -14.89 7.64 -13.16
CA ILE A 144 -15.44 6.35 -12.75
C ILE A 144 -16.90 6.58 -12.32
N ARG A 145 -17.86 6.03 -13.06
CA ARG A 145 -19.29 6.25 -12.78
C ARG A 145 -19.78 5.58 -11.49
N SER A 146 -19.19 4.46 -11.11
CA SER A 146 -19.51 3.69 -9.90
C SER A 146 -18.42 2.66 -9.63
N ILE A 147 -18.13 2.40 -8.36
CA ILE A 147 -17.24 1.29 -7.97
C ILE A 147 -17.88 -0.09 -8.19
N ASP A 148 -19.19 -0.16 -8.37
CA ASP A 148 -19.90 -1.40 -8.72
C ASP A 148 -19.93 -1.65 -10.25
N ALA A 149 -19.35 -0.74 -11.05
CA ALA A 149 -19.16 -0.95 -12.46
C ALA A 149 -18.16 -2.07 -12.75
N PRO A 150 -18.39 -2.92 -13.76
CA PRO A 150 -17.42 -3.91 -14.19
C PRO A 150 -16.11 -3.27 -14.64
N VAL A 151 -14.98 -3.87 -14.29
CA VAL A 151 -13.66 -3.40 -14.76
C VAL A 151 -13.56 -3.38 -16.29
N THR A 152 -14.34 -4.21 -16.97
CA THR A 152 -14.38 -4.29 -18.43
C THR A 152 -15.04 -3.09 -19.11
N ASP A 153 -15.66 -2.18 -18.36
CA ASP A 153 -16.10 -0.91 -18.92
C ASP A 153 -14.92 0.00 -19.26
N TYR A 154 -13.81 -0.16 -18.54
CA TYR A 154 -12.55 0.57 -18.72
C TYR A 154 -11.46 -0.27 -19.42
N LEU A 155 -11.57 -1.61 -19.32
CA LEU A 155 -10.64 -2.59 -19.88
C LEU A 155 -11.39 -3.56 -20.82
N PRO A 156 -11.96 -3.07 -21.93
CA PRO A 156 -12.85 -3.86 -22.80
C PRO A 156 -12.16 -5.07 -23.44
N GLU A 157 -10.83 -5.05 -23.55
CA GLU A 157 -10.03 -6.15 -24.10
C GLU A 157 -10.17 -7.44 -23.29
N LEU A 158 -10.49 -7.32 -21.98
CA LEU A 158 -10.65 -8.46 -21.09
C LEU A 158 -11.99 -9.19 -21.27
N LYS A 159 -13.00 -8.56 -21.90
CA LYS A 159 -14.34 -9.17 -22.12
C LYS A 159 -14.27 -10.52 -22.84
N LYS A 160 -13.30 -10.67 -23.75
CA LYS A 160 -13.13 -11.86 -24.58
C LYS A 160 -12.27 -12.96 -23.94
N LYS A 161 -11.70 -12.72 -22.74
CA LYS A 161 -10.74 -13.64 -22.10
C LYS A 161 -11.46 -14.69 -21.24
N ASP A 162 -12.26 -14.25 -20.29
CA ASP A 162 -13.06 -15.09 -19.40
C ASP A 162 -14.34 -14.29 -19.05
N PRO A 163 -15.53 -14.92 -19.06
CA PRO A 163 -16.79 -14.23 -18.69
C PRO A 163 -16.77 -13.61 -17.30
N LYS A 164 -15.95 -14.12 -16.38
CA LYS A 164 -15.82 -13.58 -15.01
C LYS A 164 -15.25 -12.16 -14.99
N TRP A 165 -14.48 -11.74 -16.02
CA TRP A 165 -14.04 -10.35 -16.13
C TRP A 165 -15.20 -9.36 -16.18
N GLN A 166 -16.34 -9.75 -16.76
CA GLN A 166 -17.55 -8.92 -16.83
C GLN A 166 -18.31 -8.84 -15.49
N LYS A 167 -17.98 -9.73 -14.55
CA LYS A 167 -18.53 -9.74 -13.19
C LYS A 167 -17.60 -9.10 -12.17
N LEU A 168 -16.32 -8.93 -12.53
CA LEU A 168 -15.32 -8.29 -11.67
C LEU A 168 -15.56 -6.78 -11.64
N THR A 169 -15.93 -6.25 -10.48
CA THR A 169 -16.17 -4.82 -10.27
C THR A 169 -14.96 -4.11 -9.65
N ILE A 170 -14.94 -2.78 -9.71
CA ILE A 170 -13.93 -1.97 -9.03
C ILE A 170 -13.97 -2.21 -7.51
N ARG A 171 -15.16 -2.34 -6.91
CA ARG A 171 -15.32 -2.71 -5.49
C ARG A 171 -14.62 -4.02 -5.16
N HIS A 172 -14.74 -5.03 -5.99
CA HIS A 172 -14.03 -6.30 -5.77
C HIS A 172 -12.51 -6.14 -5.76
N LEU A 173 -11.94 -5.20 -6.55
CA LEU A 173 -10.51 -4.88 -6.51
C LEU A 173 -10.13 -4.17 -5.20
N LEU A 174 -10.92 -3.17 -4.78
CA LEU A 174 -10.70 -2.42 -3.54
C LEU A 174 -10.74 -3.31 -2.29
N ASP A 175 -11.61 -4.32 -2.29
CA ASP A 175 -11.85 -5.21 -1.14
C ASP A 175 -11.07 -6.53 -1.23
N MET A 176 -10.17 -6.67 -2.20
CA MET A 176 -9.39 -7.90 -2.39
C MET A 176 -10.26 -9.15 -2.59
N ARG A 177 -11.40 -9.00 -3.31
CA ARG A 177 -12.37 -10.06 -3.62
C ARG A 177 -12.44 -10.38 -5.11
N SER A 178 -11.32 -10.26 -5.80
CA SER A 178 -11.25 -10.41 -7.26
C SER A 178 -11.61 -11.80 -7.75
N GLY A 179 -11.32 -12.85 -6.99
CA GLY A 179 -11.39 -14.23 -7.42
C GLY A 179 -10.31 -14.66 -8.40
N LEU A 180 -9.32 -13.80 -8.67
CA LEU A 180 -8.20 -14.11 -9.56
C LEU A 180 -7.31 -15.22 -8.99
N ASP A 181 -6.64 -15.94 -9.87
CA ASP A 181 -5.64 -16.96 -9.50
C ASP A 181 -4.23 -16.31 -9.52
N PHE A 182 -4.00 -15.46 -8.52
CA PHE A 182 -2.73 -14.81 -8.30
C PHE A 182 -2.24 -15.10 -6.87
N ASP A 183 -0.99 -15.51 -6.73
CA ASP A 183 -0.37 -15.75 -5.43
C ASP A 183 0.58 -14.61 -5.08
N ASP A 184 0.30 -13.94 -3.96
CA ASP A 184 1.06 -12.79 -3.44
C ASP A 184 2.20 -13.22 -2.50
N THR A 185 2.47 -14.52 -2.37
CA THR A 185 3.53 -15.02 -1.50
C THR A 185 4.92 -14.72 -2.08
N TYR A 186 5.84 -14.34 -1.19
CA TYR A 186 7.26 -14.15 -1.51
C TYR A 186 8.08 -15.41 -1.25
N GLU A 187 7.48 -16.45 -0.69
CA GLU A 187 8.16 -17.70 -0.37
C GLU A 187 8.33 -18.59 -1.61
N LEU A 188 9.51 -19.22 -1.71
CA LEU A 188 9.80 -20.23 -2.72
C LEU A 188 9.07 -21.52 -2.36
N ASN A 189 7.87 -21.72 -2.90
CA ASN A 189 7.16 -22.97 -2.76
C ASN A 189 7.53 -23.94 -3.88
N TRP A 190 8.49 -24.84 -3.61
CA TRP A 190 8.97 -25.84 -4.57
C TRP A 190 7.89 -26.85 -5.01
N LYS A 191 6.81 -27.00 -4.23
CA LYS A 191 5.69 -27.90 -4.57
C LYS A 191 4.72 -27.29 -5.57
N GLU A 192 4.65 -25.95 -5.63
CA GLU A 192 3.73 -25.20 -6.49
C GLU A 192 4.50 -24.27 -7.43
N LEU A 193 5.27 -24.85 -8.36
CA LEU A 193 6.12 -24.11 -9.30
C LEU A 193 5.39 -23.03 -10.10
N ARG A 194 4.07 -23.12 -10.27
CA ARG A 194 3.26 -22.13 -10.98
C ARG A 194 3.29 -20.75 -10.30
N TYR A 195 3.44 -20.71 -8.97
CA TYR A 195 3.47 -19.48 -8.19
C TYR A 195 4.88 -18.95 -7.94
N LEU A 196 5.90 -19.76 -8.24
CA LEU A 196 7.29 -19.47 -7.92
C LEU A 196 7.74 -18.06 -8.29
N ASN A 197 7.06 -17.41 -9.23
CA ASN A 197 7.44 -16.14 -9.80
C ASN A 197 6.30 -15.13 -9.94
N ALA A 198 5.13 -15.35 -9.34
CA ALA A 198 3.98 -14.47 -9.55
C ALA A 198 4.30 -13.05 -9.10
N MET A 199 4.75 -12.87 -7.86
CA MET A 199 5.18 -11.56 -7.34
C MET A 199 6.48 -11.07 -7.99
N ALA A 200 7.44 -11.95 -8.27
CA ALA A 200 8.64 -11.56 -8.99
C ALA A 200 8.31 -11.06 -10.40
N ARG A 201 7.38 -11.71 -11.12
CA ARG A 201 6.92 -11.23 -12.43
C ARG A 201 6.19 -9.91 -12.33
N LEU A 202 5.37 -9.69 -11.31
CA LEU A 202 4.68 -8.43 -11.08
C LEU A 202 5.67 -7.30 -10.79
N ASN A 203 6.65 -7.55 -9.90
CA ASN A 203 7.61 -6.55 -9.45
C ASN A 203 8.74 -6.28 -10.44
N TYR A 204 9.18 -7.31 -11.19
CA TYR A 204 10.40 -7.24 -12.02
C TYR A 204 10.13 -7.59 -13.49
N GLY A 205 8.90 -7.92 -13.84
CA GLY A 205 8.48 -8.14 -15.22
C GLY A 205 8.44 -6.83 -15.99
N HIS A 206 8.53 -6.94 -17.33
CA HIS A 206 8.57 -5.78 -18.22
C HIS A 206 7.21 -5.36 -18.78
N ASN A 207 6.12 -6.08 -18.46
CA ASN A 207 4.79 -5.81 -19.01
C ASN A 207 3.68 -6.34 -18.10
N ILE A 208 3.23 -5.50 -17.18
CA ILE A 208 2.13 -5.80 -16.26
C ILE A 208 0.83 -6.04 -17.03
N TRP A 209 0.55 -5.25 -18.06
CA TRP A 209 -0.66 -5.41 -18.86
C TRP A 209 -0.76 -6.80 -19.52
N LYS A 210 0.34 -7.31 -20.05
CA LYS A 210 0.40 -8.67 -20.60
C LYS A 210 0.15 -9.73 -19.53
N GLN A 211 0.64 -9.51 -18.31
CA GLN A 211 0.37 -10.42 -17.19
C GLN A 211 -1.11 -10.43 -16.83
N ILE A 212 -1.75 -9.26 -16.74
CA ILE A 212 -3.19 -9.13 -16.47
C ILE A 212 -4.01 -9.87 -17.53
N GLN A 213 -3.68 -9.73 -18.80
CA GLN A 213 -4.37 -10.44 -19.88
C GLN A 213 -4.24 -11.97 -19.82
N GLY A 214 -3.24 -12.49 -19.13
CA GLY A 214 -2.99 -13.92 -18.94
C GLY A 214 -3.59 -14.50 -17.66
N LEU A 215 -4.19 -13.68 -16.79
CA LEU A 215 -4.76 -14.14 -15.53
C LEU A 215 -5.98 -15.05 -15.74
N LYS A 216 -6.12 -15.98 -14.82
CA LYS A 216 -7.28 -16.88 -14.69
C LYS A 216 -8.02 -16.57 -13.40
N PHE A 217 -9.22 -17.09 -13.27
CA PHE A 217 -9.99 -17.03 -12.03
C PHE A 217 -9.97 -18.39 -11.32
N ARG A 218 -9.75 -18.38 -10.00
CA ARG A 218 -9.89 -19.55 -9.11
C ARG A 218 -11.31 -19.71 -8.59
N CYS A 219 -12.07 -18.60 -8.50
CA CYS A 219 -13.47 -18.58 -8.06
C CYS A 219 -14.23 -17.41 -8.71
N GLU A 220 -15.53 -17.28 -8.42
CA GLU A 220 -16.32 -16.13 -8.85
C GLU A 220 -15.87 -14.85 -8.10
N PRO A 221 -15.80 -13.70 -8.78
CA PRO A 221 -15.56 -12.42 -8.13
C PRO A 221 -16.56 -12.16 -6.99
N GLY A 222 -16.11 -11.56 -5.89
CA GLY A 222 -16.93 -11.26 -4.73
C GLY A 222 -17.07 -12.38 -3.70
N THR A 223 -16.80 -13.66 -4.06
CA THR A 223 -17.11 -14.81 -3.19
C THR A 223 -16.07 -15.06 -2.10
N ALA A 224 -14.79 -14.80 -2.37
CA ALA A 224 -13.73 -15.06 -1.43
C ALA A 224 -12.75 -13.87 -1.40
N ARG A 225 -12.26 -13.53 -0.22
CA ARG A 225 -11.22 -12.53 -0.04
C ARG A 225 -9.85 -13.19 -0.02
N ARG A 226 -8.91 -12.62 -0.75
CA ARG A 226 -7.49 -12.96 -0.71
C ARG A 226 -6.69 -11.71 -1.02
N TYR A 227 -5.69 -11.40 -0.19
CA TYR A 227 -4.78 -10.31 -0.47
C TYR A 227 -4.01 -10.56 -1.77
N GLU A 228 -4.09 -9.63 -2.71
CA GLU A 228 -3.50 -9.77 -4.04
C GLU A 228 -3.02 -8.41 -4.54
N SER A 229 -1.71 -8.22 -4.68
CA SER A 229 -1.14 -6.97 -5.21
C SER A 229 -1.57 -6.69 -6.65
N MET A 230 -1.91 -7.74 -7.39
CA MET A 230 -2.43 -7.64 -8.75
C MET A 230 -3.73 -6.84 -8.84
N THR A 231 -4.60 -6.87 -7.81
CA THR A 231 -5.84 -6.09 -7.80
C THR A 231 -5.58 -4.59 -7.84
N ALA A 232 -4.58 -4.11 -7.10
CA ALA A 232 -4.19 -2.71 -7.10
C ALA A 232 -3.49 -2.31 -8.41
N ALA A 233 -2.74 -3.22 -9.05
CA ALA A 233 -2.18 -2.98 -10.38
C ALA A 233 -3.30 -2.81 -11.43
N ILE A 234 -4.32 -3.67 -11.40
CA ILE A 234 -5.49 -3.55 -12.28
C ILE A 234 -6.23 -2.24 -12.00
N LEU A 235 -6.43 -1.90 -10.73
CA LEU A 235 -7.11 -0.65 -10.32
C LEU A 235 -6.38 0.59 -10.83
N GLY A 236 -5.03 0.62 -10.76
CA GLY A 236 -4.23 1.70 -11.33
C GLY A 236 -4.49 1.88 -12.83
N ILE A 237 -4.46 0.80 -13.61
CA ILE A 237 -4.74 0.85 -15.05
C ILE A 237 -6.19 1.26 -15.33
N VAL A 238 -7.16 0.84 -14.51
CA VAL A 238 -8.54 1.31 -14.60
C VAL A 238 -8.62 2.83 -14.43
N ILE A 239 -7.93 3.39 -13.43
CA ILE A 239 -7.89 4.83 -13.17
C ILE A 239 -7.28 5.58 -14.35
N GLU A 240 -6.16 5.09 -14.89
CA GLU A 240 -5.51 5.67 -16.09
C GLU A 240 -6.44 5.68 -17.30
N ARG A 241 -7.08 4.55 -17.59
CA ARG A 241 -7.99 4.40 -18.73
C ARG A 241 -9.26 5.26 -18.57
N ALA A 242 -9.78 5.36 -17.34
CA ALA A 242 -10.95 6.17 -17.03
C ALA A 242 -10.66 7.66 -17.17
N SER A 243 -9.54 8.13 -16.63
CA SER A 243 -9.15 9.55 -16.64
C SER A 243 -8.50 10.01 -17.94
N GLY A 244 -7.93 9.07 -18.72
CA GLY A 244 -7.09 9.38 -19.89
C GLY A 244 -5.73 9.98 -19.51
N LYS A 245 -5.33 9.93 -18.24
CA LYS A 245 -4.07 10.46 -17.69
C LYS A 245 -3.21 9.33 -17.16
N ARG A 246 -1.90 9.53 -17.15
CA ARG A 246 -1.00 8.65 -16.39
C ARG A 246 -1.31 8.75 -14.91
N PHE A 247 -1.13 7.65 -14.17
CA PHE A 247 -1.42 7.64 -12.74
C PHE A 247 -0.58 8.68 -11.98
N ALA A 248 0.74 8.80 -12.26
CA ALA A 248 1.62 9.79 -11.65
C ALA A 248 1.16 11.24 -11.92
N ASP A 249 0.77 11.54 -13.17
CA ASP A 249 0.29 12.88 -13.54
C ASP A 249 -1.02 13.23 -12.83
N TYR A 250 -1.96 12.26 -12.78
CA TYR A 250 -3.25 12.46 -12.12
C TYR A 250 -3.08 12.60 -10.60
N LEU A 251 -2.22 11.78 -9.98
CA LEU A 251 -1.86 11.90 -8.57
C LEU A 251 -1.17 13.24 -8.27
N SER A 252 -0.27 13.69 -9.16
CA SER A 252 0.36 15.01 -9.07
C SER A 252 -0.68 16.14 -9.08
N GLU A 253 -1.58 16.11 -10.07
CA GLU A 253 -2.59 17.16 -10.27
C GLU A 253 -3.60 17.23 -9.11
N ARG A 254 -4.09 16.07 -8.66
CA ARG A 254 -5.22 16.02 -7.74
C ARG A 254 -4.83 15.94 -6.27
N VAL A 255 -3.60 15.51 -5.97
CA VAL A 255 -3.15 15.30 -4.58
C VAL A 255 -1.84 16.02 -4.30
N TRP A 256 -0.74 15.70 -5.02
CA TRP A 256 0.59 16.19 -4.66
C TRP A 256 0.69 17.71 -4.65
N LYS A 257 0.24 18.36 -5.72
CA LYS A 257 0.22 19.82 -5.84
C LYS A 257 -0.79 20.47 -4.88
N PRO A 258 -2.06 20.04 -4.83
CA PRO A 258 -3.04 20.65 -3.93
C PRO A 258 -2.73 20.54 -2.44
N LEU A 259 -2.08 19.44 -2.01
CA LEU A 259 -1.68 19.26 -0.61
C LEU A 259 -0.37 20.00 -0.27
N GLY A 260 0.28 20.64 -1.24
CA GLY A 260 1.54 21.33 -1.03
C GLY A 260 2.65 20.38 -0.56
N MET A 261 2.81 19.24 -1.26
CA MET A 261 3.90 18.31 -0.95
C MET A 261 5.26 19.02 -1.08
N GLU A 262 6.16 18.73 -0.15
CA GLU A 262 7.46 19.40 -0.08
C GLU A 262 8.43 18.89 -1.15
N HIS A 263 8.28 17.60 -1.49
CA HIS A 263 9.15 16.93 -2.45
C HIS A 263 8.34 16.22 -3.55
N PRO A 264 8.90 16.10 -4.75
CA PRO A 264 8.35 15.18 -5.73
C PRO A 264 8.43 13.75 -5.18
N ALA A 265 7.43 12.93 -5.46
CA ALA A 265 7.52 11.50 -5.23
C ALA A 265 7.89 10.77 -6.52
N LEU A 266 8.30 9.52 -6.38
CA LEU A 266 8.60 8.64 -7.50
C LEU A 266 7.65 7.45 -7.46
N ILE A 267 7.34 6.90 -8.64
CA ILE A 267 6.63 5.64 -8.77
C ILE A 267 7.39 4.72 -9.73
N ASN A 268 7.65 3.48 -9.31
CA ASN A 268 8.27 2.49 -10.18
C ASN A 268 7.39 2.20 -11.39
N ILE A 269 8.01 1.92 -12.54
CA ILE A 269 7.36 1.41 -13.74
C ILE A 269 7.92 0.06 -14.15
N ASP A 270 7.14 -0.72 -14.89
CA ASP A 270 7.58 -2.05 -15.34
C ASP A 270 8.69 -1.96 -16.41
N SER A 271 8.58 -1.01 -17.32
CA SER A 271 9.59 -0.66 -18.32
C SER A 271 9.22 0.62 -19.05
N ARG A 272 10.20 1.37 -19.58
CA ARG A 272 9.97 2.53 -20.45
C ARG A 272 9.14 2.21 -21.71
N LYS A 273 9.17 0.96 -22.15
CA LYS A 273 8.42 0.52 -23.35
C LYS A 273 6.93 0.38 -23.09
N HIS A 274 6.54 -0.15 -21.95
CA HIS A 274 5.15 -0.48 -21.63
C HIS A 274 4.52 0.48 -20.62
N ASP A 275 5.35 1.06 -19.77
CA ASP A 275 5.07 2.23 -18.97
C ASP A 275 3.91 2.04 -17.98
N ASN A 276 3.75 0.80 -17.45
CA ASN A 276 2.76 0.53 -16.44
C ASN A 276 3.32 0.85 -15.06
N GLU A 277 2.65 1.73 -14.35
CA GLU A 277 3.06 2.20 -13.03
C GLU A 277 2.71 1.18 -11.92
N HIS A 278 3.62 1.01 -10.96
CA HIS A 278 3.48 0.03 -9.87
C HIS A 278 2.60 0.59 -8.74
N THR A 279 1.33 0.82 -9.03
CA THR A 279 0.33 1.36 -8.10
C THR A 279 0.08 0.47 -6.89
N PHE A 280 0.51 -0.78 -6.94
CA PHE A 280 0.40 -1.76 -5.86
C PHE A 280 1.50 -1.66 -4.79
N GLY A 281 2.62 -0.95 -5.08
CA GLY A 281 3.74 -0.95 -4.14
C GLY A 281 4.97 -0.15 -4.57
N GLY A 282 4.88 0.67 -5.61
CA GLY A 282 6.02 1.33 -6.23
C GLY A 282 6.22 2.81 -5.86
N ILE A 283 5.38 3.40 -5.03
CA ILE A 283 5.52 4.82 -4.66
C ILE A 283 6.64 4.97 -3.63
N SER A 284 7.50 5.98 -3.86
CA SER A 284 8.56 6.41 -2.94
C SER A 284 8.37 7.88 -2.62
N THR A 285 8.29 8.23 -1.33
CA THR A 285 8.00 9.59 -0.87
C THR A 285 8.72 9.87 0.45
N THR A 286 8.71 11.13 0.90
CA THR A 286 9.21 11.51 2.23
C THR A 286 8.19 11.16 3.31
N ILE A 287 8.65 11.04 4.55
CA ILE A 287 7.78 10.75 5.70
C ILE A 287 6.76 11.87 5.95
N LYS A 288 7.16 13.13 5.75
CA LYS A 288 6.28 14.30 5.94
C LYS A 288 5.20 14.38 4.86
N ASP A 289 5.55 14.11 3.61
CA ASP A 289 4.57 14.11 2.52
C ASP A 289 3.58 12.94 2.65
N LEU A 290 4.06 11.76 3.11
CA LEU A 290 3.16 10.66 3.45
C LEU A 290 2.20 11.05 4.60
N ALA A 291 2.69 11.75 5.61
CA ALA A 291 1.86 12.21 6.72
C ALA A 291 0.75 13.20 6.29
N LYS A 292 0.98 14.00 5.24
CA LYS A 292 -0.05 14.88 4.65
C LYS A 292 -1.22 14.08 4.06
N ILE A 293 -0.96 12.90 3.50
CA ILE A 293 -2.04 11.97 3.10
C ILE A 293 -2.88 11.57 4.33
N GLY A 294 -2.22 11.20 5.43
CA GLY A 294 -2.92 10.90 6.70
C GLY A 294 -3.75 12.07 7.21
N ARG A 295 -3.20 13.29 7.14
CA ARG A 295 -3.93 14.52 7.51
C ARG A 295 -5.14 14.77 6.62
N LEU A 296 -5.07 14.48 5.33
CA LEU A 296 -6.22 14.56 4.43
C LEU A 296 -7.35 13.62 4.89
N TYR A 297 -7.02 12.38 5.23
CA TYR A 297 -7.97 11.41 5.78
C TYR A 297 -8.53 11.86 7.13
N LEU A 298 -7.67 12.39 8.00
CA LEU A 298 -8.06 12.92 9.30
C LEU A 298 -9.10 14.07 9.19
N ASN A 299 -9.01 14.86 8.13
CA ASN A 299 -9.88 16.00 7.83
C ASN A 299 -11.00 15.66 6.82
N ASN A 300 -11.41 14.38 6.75
CA ASN A 300 -12.54 13.93 5.94
C ASN A 300 -12.42 14.34 4.45
N GLY A 301 -11.22 14.33 3.89
CA GLY A 301 -10.98 14.64 2.50
C GLY A 301 -10.92 16.14 2.17
N VAL A 302 -10.84 17.00 3.18
CA VAL A 302 -10.69 18.46 3.01
C VAL A 302 -9.24 18.87 3.30
N TRP A 303 -8.68 19.70 2.45
CA TRP A 303 -7.39 20.33 2.62
C TRP A 303 -7.47 21.82 2.39
N ASP A 304 -7.11 22.61 3.41
CA ASP A 304 -7.14 24.08 3.37
C ASP A 304 -8.45 24.63 2.80
N GLY A 305 -9.59 24.15 3.33
CA GLY A 305 -10.94 24.51 2.93
C GLY A 305 -11.40 23.95 1.56
N LYS A 306 -10.54 23.26 0.82
CA LYS A 306 -10.88 22.65 -0.46
C LYS A 306 -11.13 21.15 -0.32
N ARG A 307 -12.22 20.66 -0.94
CA ARG A 307 -12.48 19.23 -1.02
C ARG A 307 -11.56 18.58 -2.07
N ILE A 308 -10.78 17.64 -1.63
CA ILE A 308 -9.88 16.84 -2.49
C ILE A 308 -10.56 15.53 -2.89
N VAL A 309 -11.24 14.89 -1.94
CA VAL A 309 -12.02 13.66 -2.12
C VAL A 309 -13.28 13.74 -1.26
N SER A 310 -14.34 13.06 -1.66
CA SER A 310 -15.61 13.06 -0.94
C SER A 310 -15.47 12.53 0.49
N GLU A 311 -16.24 13.08 1.41
CA GLU A 311 -16.32 12.60 2.78
C GLU A 311 -16.84 11.16 2.82
N ASP A 312 -17.77 10.83 1.94
CA ASP A 312 -18.32 9.48 1.84
C ASP A 312 -17.23 8.45 1.50
N TRP A 313 -16.26 8.78 0.63
CA TRP A 313 -15.12 7.92 0.36
C TRP A 313 -14.28 7.68 1.61
N ILE A 314 -13.96 8.75 2.34
CA ILE A 314 -13.19 8.64 3.58
C ILE A 314 -13.95 7.82 4.62
N ARG A 315 -15.27 8.05 4.77
CA ARG A 315 -16.13 7.29 5.68
C ARG A 315 -16.14 5.80 5.32
N GLN A 316 -16.34 5.45 4.06
CA GLN A 316 -16.30 4.06 3.60
C GLN A 316 -14.93 3.42 3.86
N THR A 317 -13.83 4.15 3.65
CA THR A 317 -12.48 3.66 3.96
C THR A 317 -12.29 3.35 5.44
N ALA A 318 -12.85 4.18 6.33
CA ALA A 318 -12.76 3.99 7.78
C ALA A 318 -13.73 2.92 8.30
N ASP A 319 -14.70 2.50 7.51
CA ASP A 319 -15.65 1.46 7.86
C ASP A 319 -14.95 0.10 8.00
N CYS A 320 -15.40 -0.68 8.97
CA CYS A 320 -14.75 -1.93 9.32
C CYS A 320 -15.50 -3.11 8.73
N ASP A 321 -14.96 -3.73 7.68
CA ASP A 321 -15.39 -5.07 7.29
C ASP A 321 -14.83 -6.08 8.30
N THR A 322 -15.68 -6.55 9.21
CA THR A 322 -15.29 -7.51 10.27
C THR A 322 -14.93 -8.89 9.72
N SER A 323 -15.16 -9.16 8.45
CA SER A 323 -15.00 -10.49 7.85
C SER A 323 -13.54 -10.90 7.58
N TYR A 324 -12.58 -9.97 7.60
CA TYR A 324 -11.16 -10.26 7.34
C TYR A 324 -10.26 -9.14 7.87
N TYR A 325 -9.76 -9.26 9.08
CA TYR A 325 -8.83 -8.32 9.72
C TYR A 325 -9.21 -6.83 9.52
N GLY A 326 -10.49 -6.54 9.29
CA GLY A 326 -10.98 -5.20 9.04
C GLY A 326 -10.48 -4.54 7.76
N TYR A 327 -10.01 -5.29 6.74
CA TYR A 327 -9.50 -4.71 5.51
C TYR A 327 -10.63 -4.27 4.57
N HIS A 328 -10.66 -2.99 4.22
CA HIS A 328 -11.64 -2.41 3.32
C HIS A 328 -11.03 -1.22 2.54
N PHE A 329 -11.36 -1.08 1.28
CA PHE A 329 -10.83 -0.03 0.40
C PHE A 329 -9.32 0.17 0.45
N ASN A 330 -8.58 -0.95 0.51
CA ASN A 330 -7.11 -0.99 0.63
C ASN A 330 -6.55 -0.37 1.94
N TRP A 331 -7.35 -0.33 2.99
CA TRP A 331 -6.95 0.05 4.34
C TRP A 331 -7.25 -1.05 5.34
N TYR A 332 -6.52 -1.07 6.44
CA TYR A 332 -6.73 -1.98 7.57
C TYR A 332 -7.38 -1.23 8.73
N ASN A 333 -8.34 -1.86 9.37
CA ASN A 333 -8.80 -1.49 10.69
C ASN A 333 -8.23 -2.47 11.72
N ILE A 334 -7.94 -2.00 12.95
CA ILE A 334 -7.46 -2.88 14.01
C ILE A 334 -8.63 -3.74 14.50
N ASN A 335 -8.79 -4.88 13.86
CA ASN A 335 -9.77 -5.88 14.25
C ASN A 335 -9.17 -7.26 13.99
N TYR A 336 -8.26 -7.68 14.91
CA TYR A 336 -7.73 -9.05 14.88
C TYR A 336 -8.76 -10.01 15.46
N GLU A 337 -8.82 -11.24 14.93
CA GLU A 337 -9.56 -12.33 15.56
C GLU A 337 -9.15 -12.43 17.05
N GLY A 338 -10.10 -12.24 17.95
CA GLY A 338 -9.90 -12.28 19.40
C GLY A 338 -9.55 -10.93 20.05
N PHE A 339 -9.30 -9.86 19.30
CA PHE A 339 -9.18 -8.52 19.85
C PHE A 339 -10.45 -7.72 19.56
N ILE A 340 -11.17 -7.38 20.60
CA ILE A 340 -12.27 -6.41 20.49
C ILE A 340 -11.62 -5.08 20.08
N ARG A 341 -12.07 -4.51 18.96
CA ARG A 341 -11.63 -3.17 18.55
C ARG A 341 -11.84 -2.22 19.73
N PRO A 342 -10.77 -1.62 20.29
CA PRO A 342 -10.93 -0.62 21.33
C PRO A 342 -11.81 0.50 20.81
N GLN A 343 -12.69 1.02 21.66
CA GLN A 343 -13.43 2.22 21.34
C GLN A 343 -12.44 3.34 20.98
N TYR A 344 -12.69 4.05 19.89
CA TYR A 344 -11.82 5.11 19.36
C TYR A 344 -10.48 4.62 18.75
N SER A 345 -10.45 3.41 18.20
CA SER A 345 -9.30 2.92 17.42
C SER A 345 -9.17 3.64 16.09
N GLY A 346 -7.94 3.69 15.59
CA GLY A 346 -7.62 4.16 14.25
C GLY A 346 -7.73 3.08 13.17
N TYR A 347 -7.37 3.48 11.96
CA TYR A 347 -7.14 2.61 10.81
C TYR A 347 -5.78 2.92 10.18
N TYR A 348 -5.25 2.02 9.36
CA TYR A 348 -3.89 2.15 8.87
C TYR A 348 -3.68 1.54 7.49
N ALA A 349 -2.71 2.09 6.77
CA ALA A 349 -2.10 1.49 5.60
C ALA A 349 -0.79 0.80 6.02
N LEU A 350 -0.52 -0.38 5.43
CA LEU A 350 0.62 -1.21 5.79
C LEU A 350 1.40 -1.66 4.55
N GLY A 351 2.72 -1.54 4.59
CA GLY A 351 3.65 -2.02 3.57
C GLY A 351 4.70 -2.96 4.13
N ILE A 352 5.38 -3.69 3.25
CA ILE A 352 6.52 -4.54 3.60
C ILE A 352 7.52 -3.74 4.44
N CYS A 353 8.25 -4.40 5.33
CA CYS A 353 9.13 -3.79 6.32
C CYS A 353 8.37 -2.90 7.32
N GLU A 354 7.06 -3.09 7.42
CA GLU A 354 6.15 -2.31 8.25
C GLU A 354 6.26 -0.80 8.03
N GLN A 355 6.18 -0.40 6.75
CA GLN A 355 5.82 0.98 6.43
C GLN A 355 4.39 1.18 6.89
N VAL A 356 4.16 2.14 7.75
CA VAL A 356 2.83 2.37 8.32
C VAL A 356 2.44 3.84 8.18
N LEU A 357 1.24 4.07 7.69
CA LEU A 357 0.50 5.31 7.84
C LEU A 357 -0.75 5.01 8.67
N TYR A 358 -0.78 5.50 9.89
CA TYR A 358 -1.88 5.32 10.85
C TYR A 358 -2.66 6.63 11.01
N VAL A 359 -3.98 6.53 11.01
CA VAL A 359 -4.90 7.66 11.19
C VAL A 359 -5.89 7.33 12.29
N ASN A 360 -6.00 8.18 13.30
CA ASN A 360 -6.99 8.07 14.35
C ASN A 360 -7.82 9.36 14.42
N PRO A 361 -8.99 9.39 13.78
CA PRO A 361 -9.84 10.59 13.75
C PRO A 361 -10.44 10.94 15.10
N TYR A 362 -10.62 9.98 16.00
CA TYR A 362 -11.15 10.24 17.34
C TYR A 362 -10.20 11.05 18.21
N LYS A 363 -8.89 10.91 17.96
CA LYS A 363 -7.82 11.52 18.75
C LYS A 363 -7.03 12.58 17.98
N ASN A 364 -7.47 12.95 16.79
CA ASN A 364 -6.75 13.87 15.89
C ASN A 364 -5.29 13.48 15.71
N LEU A 365 -5.02 12.18 15.49
CA LEU A 365 -3.67 11.65 15.35
C LEU A 365 -3.39 11.13 13.95
N VAL A 366 -2.20 11.44 13.47
CA VAL A 366 -1.55 10.74 12.35
C VAL A 366 -0.17 10.27 12.81
N MET A 367 0.15 9.01 12.54
CA MET A 367 1.48 8.47 12.84
C MET A 367 2.04 7.78 11.59
N VAL A 368 3.31 8.04 11.30
CA VAL A 368 4.00 7.46 10.15
C VAL A 368 5.29 6.80 10.61
N ARG A 369 5.52 5.58 10.16
CA ARG A 369 6.78 4.89 10.33
C ARG A 369 7.36 4.49 8.97
N ILE A 370 8.66 4.72 8.83
CA ILE A 370 9.51 4.19 7.76
C ILE A 370 10.53 3.23 8.39
N GLY A 371 10.66 2.02 7.84
CA GLY A 371 11.57 1.00 8.37
C GLY A 371 12.21 0.14 7.31
N LEU A 372 13.39 -0.46 7.62
CA LEU A 372 14.14 -1.35 6.73
C LEU A 372 13.70 -2.81 6.85
N GLN A 373 13.44 -3.26 8.06
CA GLN A 373 13.01 -4.63 8.39
C GLN A 373 12.05 -4.58 9.55
N ASN A 374 11.39 -5.70 9.79
CA ASN A 374 10.67 -5.95 11.01
C ASN A 374 11.07 -7.30 11.59
N ASN A 375 11.69 -7.26 12.74
CA ASN A 375 12.09 -8.46 13.47
C ASN A 375 11.00 -8.94 14.45
N CYS A 376 9.96 -8.12 14.65
CA CYS A 376 8.89 -8.36 15.64
C CYS A 376 7.59 -8.92 15.03
N GLY A 377 7.56 -9.26 13.73
CA GLY A 377 6.30 -9.60 13.05
C GLY A 377 5.43 -8.36 12.81
N THR A 378 4.16 -8.51 12.48
CA THR A 378 3.23 -7.41 12.17
C THR A 378 2.75 -6.70 13.44
N VAL A 379 3.63 -5.98 14.13
CA VAL A 379 3.39 -5.42 15.46
C VAL A 379 3.21 -3.90 15.46
N ILE A 380 3.81 -3.18 14.49
CA ILE A 380 3.81 -1.71 14.51
C ILE A 380 2.40 -1.09 14.57
N PRO A 381 1.38 -1.58 13.84
CA PRO A 381 0.02 -1.06 14.02
C PRO A 381 -0.53 -1.21 15.43
N VAL A 382 -0.19 -2.31 16.13
CA VAL A 382 -0.58 -2.56 17.52
C VAL A 382 0.15 -1.59 18.46
N LEU A 383 1.44 -1.35 18.22
CA LEU A 383 2.21 -0.36 18.97
C LEU A 383 1.66 1.06 18.76
N PHE A 384 1.24 1.39 17.54
CA PHE A 384 0.60 2.68 17.25
C PHE A 384 -0.75 2.82 17.95
N GLU A 385 -1.52 1.75 18.03
CA GLU A 385 -2.78 1.77 18.77
C GLU A 385 -2.54 2.02 20.28
N GLN A 386 -1.55 1.36 20.86
CA GLN A 386 -1.16 1.63 22.26
C GLN A 386 -0.63 3.05 22.44
N LEU A 387 0.22 3.52 21.51
CA LEU A 387 0.73 4.89 21.52
C LEU A 387 -0.40 5.92 21.40
N SER A 388 -1.50 5.57 20.75
CA SER A 388 -2.68 6.43 20.67
C SER A 388 -3.43 6.51 22.00
N GLY A 389 -3.30 5.51 22.88
CA GLY A 389 -4.04 5.36 24.15
C GLY A 389 -4.03 6.62 25.03
N PRO A 390 -2.87 7.18 25.37
CA PRO A 390 -2.74 8.33 26.27
C PRO A 390 -3.34 9.64 25.72
N TRP A 391 -3.53 9.76 24.41
CA TRP A 391 -4.08 10.96 23.81
C TRP A 391 -5.59 11.10 24.12
N PRO A 392 -6.06 12.32 24.45
CA PRO A 392 -7.48 12.54 24.76
C PRO A 392 -8.35 12.33 23.51
N VAL A 393 -9.58 11.91 23.72
CA VAL A 393 -10.59 11.88 22.66
C VAL A 393 -10.93 13.32 22.30
N ALA A 394 -10.64 13.72 21.07
CA ALA A 394 -10.83 15.07 20.58
C ALA A 394 -12.23 15.28 19.95
N ARG A 395 -12.80 14.20 19.39
CA ARG A 395 -14.13 14.22 18.76
C ARG A 395 -14.77 12.85 18.78
N GLU A 396 -16.10 12.82 18.87
CA GLU A 396 -16.89 11.62 18.64
C GLU A 396 -17.28 11.56 17.18
N PHE A 397 -17.04 10.42 16.53
CA PHE A 397 -17.46 10.19 15.16
C PHE A 397 -18.74 9.37 15.14
N PRO A 398 -19.70 9.69 14.26
CA PRO A 398 -20.98 8.97 14.18
C PRO A 398 -20.88 7.52 13.66
N TYR A 399 -19.68 7.06 13.30
CA TYR A 399 -19.46 5.69 12.77
C TYR A 399 -19.61 4.56 13.79
N GLN A 400 -19.97 4.88 15.03
CA GLN A 400 -20.22 3.86 16.08
C GLN A 400 -21.53 3.07 15.92
N THR A 401 -22.39 3.44 14.98
CA THR A 401 -23.76 2.91 14.90
C THR A 401 -23.93 1.61 14.12
N LEU A 402 -22.86 1.02 13.59
CA LEU A 402 -22.92 -0.28 12.93
C LEU A 402 -22.28 -1.38 13.79
N ARG A 403 -22.75 -1.56 15.04
CA ARG A 403 -22.67 -2.86 15.70
C ARG A 403 -23.92 -3.64 15.31
N PRO A 404 -23.82 -4.80 14.65
CA PRO A 404 -24.89 -5.78 14.78
C PRO A 404 -24.89 -6.21 16.25
N GLU A 405 -26.07 -6.16 16.88
CA GLU A 405 -26.34 -6.75 18.17
C GLU A 405 -26.07 -8.27 18.14
#